data_bcde255763935cd9e22c4420648dbc7a
#
_entry.id   bcde255763935cd9e22c4420648dbc7a
#
_cell.length_a   1.000
_cell.length_b   1.000
_cell.length_c   1.000
_cell.angle_alpha   90.00
_cell.angle_beta   90.00
_cell.angle_gamma   90.00
#
_symmetry.space_group_name_H-M   'P 1'
#
loop_
_entity.id
_entity.type
_entity.pdbx_description
1 polymer ?
#
loop_
_entity_poly.entity_id
_entity_poly.type
_entity_poly.pdbx_seq_one_letter_code
_entity_poly.pdbx_strand_id
1 'polypeptide(L)'
;AKTFNIENAGGDVFTSNSTKTDASTIFGSSDGTAMTYNHSASGVSANFTLPGGFKTPVLPLPMIQVGIGLIKNTAIDIRYMPELKIGDAGKVNLFGVGAKHDILQWIPGVGDAIPMSLSIQGGYTSLNTELEILDQKVSLNTKATTINLVASKKILMVTAYAGVGYNSSITTFSADANFDLEGIKFEEKISIDFESNKNLRANVGLRLNIAVVTIQADYTFSKYPTATLGMGVSLR
;
A
#
# COMPACT_ATOMS: atom_id res chain seq x y z
N ALA A 1 3.87 -0.71 -13.54
CA ALA A 1 3.42 -0.77 -14.94
C ALA A 1 2.14 0.04 -15.10
N LYS A 2 1.96 0.72 -16.24
CA LYS A 2 0.74 1.47 -16.57
C LYS A 2 -0.29 0.61 -17.31
N THR A 3 0.18 -0.47 -17.90
CA THR A 3 -0.63 -1.45 -18.64
C THR A 3 -0.20 -2.87 -18.26
N PHE A 4 -1.09 -3.82 -18.49
CA PHE A 4 -0.80 -5.25 -18.45
C PHE A 4 -1.34 -5.92 -19.72
N ASN A 5 -0.66 -6.96 -20.17
CA ASN A 5 -1.09 -7.70 -21.35
C ASN A 5 -2.20 -8.67 -20.98
N ILE A 6 -3.30 -8.58 -21.71
CA ILE A 6 -4.54 -9.33 -21.46
C ILE A 6 -4.35 -10.82 -21.82
N GLU A 7 -3.64 -11.10 -22.90
CA GLU A 7 -3.41 -12.47 -23.38
C GLU A 7 -2.64 -13.31 -22.35
N ASN A 8 -1.73 -12.65 -21.60
CA ASN A 8 -0.98 -13.30 -20.52
C ASN A 8 -1.78 -13.48 -19.23
N ALA A 9 -2.91 -12.75 -19.07
CA ALA A 9 -3.70 -12.76 -17.85
C ALA A 9 -4.93 -13.68 -17.91
N GLY A 10 -5.49 -13.91 -19.10
CA GLY A 10 -6.79 -14.58 -19.27
C GLY A 10 -6.79 -15.80 -20.19
N GLY A 11 -5.68 -16.14 -20.83
CA GLY A 11 -5.62 -17.23 -21.79
C GLY A 11 -6.62 -17.04 -22.96
N ASP A 12 -7.06 -18.14 -23.54
CA ASP A 12 -8.00 -18.14 -24.69
C ASP A 12 -9.44 -17.73 -24.34
N VAL A 13 -9.73 -17.49 -23.06
CA VAL A 13 -11.08 -17.19 -22.56
C VAL A 13 -11.43 -15.71 -22.68
N PHE A 14 -10.43 -14.84 -22.53
CA PHE A 14 -10.61 -13.40 -22.62
C PHE A 14 -9.85 -12.83 -23.81
N THR A 15 -10.57 -12.20 -24.72
CA THR A 15 -9.98 -11.55 -25.90
C THR A 15 -10.27 -10.06 -25.89
N SER A 16 -9.32 -9.27 -26.38
CA SER A 16 -9.55 -7.84 -26.60
C SER A 16 -10.33 -7.60 -27.89
N ASN A 17 -11.35 -6.76 -27.83
CA ASN A 17 -12.12 -6.33 -29.00
C ASN A 17 -11.43 -5.21 -29.80
N SER A 18 -10.26 -4.78 -29.37
CA SER A 18 -9.47 -3.73 -30.00
C SER A 18 -8.14 -4.29 -30.48
N THR A 19 -7.46 -3.55 -31.38
CA THR A 19 -6.07 -3.83 -31.76
C THR A 19 -5.07 -3.67 -30.59
N LYS A 20 -5.55 -3.26 -29.41
CA LYS A 20 -4.74 -3.10 -28.19
C LYS A 20 -4.84 -4.38 -27.36
N THR A 21 -3.76 -5.10 -27.24
CA THR A 21 -3.62 -6.27 -26.36
C THR A 21 -3.37 -5.91 -24.90
N ASP A 22 -3.24 -4.62 -24.59
CA ASP A 22 -2.90 -4.11 -23.26
C ASP A 22 -4.09 -3.42 -22.61
N ALA A 23 -4.43 -3.82 -21.39
CA ALA A 23 -5.40 -3.13 -20.54
C ALA A 23 -4.69 -2.16 -19.58
N SER A 24 -5.39 -1.08 -19.22
CA SER A 24 -4.91 -0.11 -18.25
C SER A 24 -4.88 -0.69 -16.84
N THR A 25 -3.80 -0.43 -16.11
CA THR A 25 -3.79 -0.60 -14.66
C THR A 25 -4.37 0.65 -13.98
N ILE A 26 -4.49 0.63 -12.64
CA ILE A 26 -4.93 1.80 -11.84
C ILE A 26 -4.12 3.07 -12.21
N PHE A 27 -2.86 2.94 -12.58
CA PHE A 27 -1.98 4.05 -12.98
C PHE A 27 -1.97 4.32 -14.50
N GLY A 28 -2.77 3.60 -15.26
CA GLY A 28 -2.84 3.68 -16.72
C GLY A 28 -3.74 4.78 -17.25
N SER A 29 -4.11 4.67 -18.54
CA SER A 29 -5.05 5.57 -19.20
C SER A 29 -6.41 5.54 -18.53
N SER A 30 -7.13 6.66 -18.57
CA SER A 30 -8.54 6.74 -18.14
C SER A 30 -9.49 6.00 -19.08
N ASP A 31 -9.01 5.63 -20.28
CA ASP A 31 -9.84 4.92 -21.24
C ASP A 31 -9.98 3.46 -20.82
N GLY A 32 -11.21 2.97 -20.78
CA GLY A 32 -11.49 1.57 -20.56
C GLY A 32 -11.03 0.70 -21.75
N THR A 33 -10.84 -0.57 -21.50
CA THR A 33 -10.49 -1.55 -22.55
C THR A 33 -11.65 -2.50 -22.78
N ALA A 34 -12.21 -2.49 -24.01
CA ALA A 34 -13.29 -3.38 -24.40
C ALA A 34 -12.78 -4.83 -24.53
N MET A 35 -13.48 -5.74 -23.89
CA MET A 35 -13.15 -7.15 -23.78
C MET A 35 -14.31 -8.02 -24.21
N THR A 36 -14.01 -9.19 -24.75
CA THR A 36 -14.98 -10.25 -24.96
C THR A 36 -14.59 -11.48 -24.13
N TYR A 37 -15.52 -11.96 -23.36
CA TYR A 37 -15.45 -13.28 -22.74
C TYR A 37 -16.03 -14.31 -23.72
N ASN A 38 -15.29 -15.36 -24.01
CA ASN A 38 -15.71 -16.47 -24.85
C ASN A 38 -15.66 -17.77 -24.05
N HIS A 39 -16.81 -18.37 -23.83
CA HIS A 39 -16.86 -19.69 -23.21
C HIS A 39 -16.97 -20.76 -24.32
N SER A 40 -15.84 -21.41 -24.61
CA SER A 40 -15.70 -22.37 -25.74
C SER A 40 -16.62 -23.57 -25.66
N ALA A 41 -17.03 -24.00 -24.46
CA ALA A 41 -17.90 -25.17 -24.28
C ALA A 41 -19.39 -24.88 -24.49
N SER A 42 -19.86 -23.64 -24.26
CA SER A 42 -21.29 -23.27 -24.40
C SER A 42 -21.56 -22.32 -25.56
N GLY A 43 -20.54 -21.81 -26.25
CA GLY A 43 -20.68 -20.82 -27.32
C GLY A 43 -21.19 -19.45 -26.87
N VAL A 44 -21.21 -19.20 -25.55
CA VAL A 44 -21.66 -17.93 -24.99
C VAL A 44 -20.53 -16.91 -25.08
N SER A 45 -20.81 -15.74 -25.65
CA SER A 45 -19.92 -14.60 -25.70
C SER A 45 -20.56 -13.43 -24.98
N ALA A 46 -19.79 -12.77 -24.09
CA ALA A 46 -20.21 -11.56 -23.38
C ALA A 46 -19.19 -10.43 -23.58
N ASN A 47 -19.67 -9.26 -23.96
CA ASN A 47 -18.84 -8.07 -24.10
C ASN A 47 -18.92 -7.24 -22.83
N PHE A 48 -17.76 -6.81 -22.33
CA PHE A 48 -17.65 -5.91 -21.18
C PHE A 48 -16.48 -4.96 -21.36
N THR A 49 -16.44 -3.90 -20.58
CA THR A 49 -15.35 -2.93 -20.63
C THR A 49 -14.64 -2.92 -19.30
N LEU A 50 -13.34 -3.21 -19.30
CA LEU A 50 -12.51 -3.01 -18.13
C LEU A 50 -12.39 -1.51 -17.83
N PRO A 51 -12.52 -1.10 -16.57
CA PRO A 51 -12.38 0.31 -16.21
C PRO A 51 -10.98 0.83 -16.55
N GLY A 52 -10.90 2.10 -16.92
CA GLY A 52 -9.63 2.79 -17.12
C GLY A 52 -8.92 3.10 -15.80
N GLY A 53 -7.68 3.54 -15.91
CA GLY A 53 -6.88 4.00 -14.77
C GLY A 53 -7.06 5.49 -14.48
N PHE A 54 -6.36 5.97 -13.43
CA PHE A 54 -6.43 7.38 -12.99
C PHE A 54 -5.47 8.32 -13.74
N LYS A 55 -4.75 7.84 -14.75
CA LYS A 55 -3.77 8.64 -15.51
C LYS A 55 -2.64 9.27 -14.66
N THR A 56 -2.44 8.79 -13.45
CA THR A 56 -1.45 9.31 -12.52
C THR A 56 -0.37 8.28 -12.21
N PRO A 57 0.91 8.66 -12.20
CA PRO A 57 1.97 7.76 -11.77
C PRO A 57 2.05 7.59 -10.25
N VAL A 58 1.27 8.37 -9.50
CA VAL A 58 1.32 8.44 -8.03
C VAL A 58 -0.10 8.32 -7.48
N LEU A 59 -0.28 7.45 -6.50
CA LEU A 59 -1.49 7.36 -5.70
C LEU A 59 -1.25 8.10 -4.38
N PRO A 60 -1.86 9.29 -4.16
CA PRO A 60 -1.76 9.98 -2.88
C PRO A 60 -2.62 9.27 -1.85
N LEU A 61 -2.00 8.92 -0.71
CA LEU A 61 -2.67 8.30 0.43
C LEU A 61 -2.51 9.23 1.64
N PRO A 62 -3.43 10.18 1.85
CA PRO A 62 -3.39 11.07 3.01
C PRO A 62 -3.71 10.28 4.28
N MET A 63 -2.87 10.41 5.32
CA MET A 63 -3.06 9.71 6.58
C MET A 63 -2.75 10.60 7.78
N ILE A 64 -3.41 10.31 8.88
CA ILE A 64 -3.14 10.91 10.18
C ILE A 64 -2.31 9.94 10.99
N GLN A 65 -1.26 10.43 11.63
CA GLN A 65 -0.43 9.65 12.53
C GLN A 65 -0.31 10.33 13.88
N VAL A 66 -0.51 9.58 14.95
CA VAL A 66 -0.33 10.01 16.33
C VAL A 66 0.71 9.11 16.98
N GLY A 67 1.69 9.71 17.64
CA GLY A 67 2.75 8.98 18.33
C GLY A 67 2.92 9.45 19.76
N ILE A 68 3.24 8.52 20.65
CA ILE A 68 3.52 8.76 22.05
C ILE A 68 4.92 8.25 22.38
N GLY A 69 5.76 9.15 22.91
CA GLY A 69 7.06 8.78 23.47
C GLY A 69 6.90 8.20 24.86
N LEU A 70 7.54 7.08 25.09
CA LEU A 70 7.60 6.37 26.36
C LEU A 70 9.01 6.48 26.97
N ILE A 71 9.17 5.93 28.17
CA ILE A 71 10.46 5.82 28.83
C ILE A 71 11.46 5.03 27.98
N LYS A 72 12.75 5.22 28.25
CA LYS A 72 13.87 4.51 27.58
C LYS A 72 13.84 4.65 26.06
N ASN A 73 13.60 5.87 25.57
CA ASN A 73 13.60 6.17 24.14
C ASN A 73 12.75 5.19 23.29
N THR A 74 11.63 4.77 23.85
CA THR A 74 10.61 3.97 23.18
C THR A 74 9.53 4.90 22.66
N ALA A 75 8.94 4.59 21.54
CA ALA A 75 7.77 5.29 21.02
C ALA A 75 6.78 4.29 20.39
N ILE A 76 5.51 4.60 20.51
CA ILE A 76 4.42 3.87 19.87
C ILE A 76 3.70 4.85 18.97
N ASP A 77 3.30 4.43 17.79
CA ASP A 77 2.52 5.23 16.86
C ASP A 77 1.32 4.46 16.32
N ILE A 78 0.28 5.21 16.04
CA ILE A 78 -0.92 4.75 15.34
C ILE A 78 -1.08 5.62 14.12
N ARG A 79 -1.37 5.00 12.98
CA ARG A 79 -1.67 5.67 11.73
C ARG A 79 -3.05 5.27 11.24
N TYR A 80 -3.77 6.24 10.74
CA TYR A 80 -5.13 6.06 10.30
C TYR A 80 -5.41 6.88 9.05
N MET A 81 -6.01 6.25 8.08
CA MET A 81 -6.60 6.90 6.92
C MET A 81 -8.08 6.51 6.90
N PRO A 82 -9.00 7.48 7.06
CA PRO A 82 -10.42 7.22 6.97
C PRO A 82 -10.77 6.70 5.57
N GLU A 83 -11.97 6.18 5.43
CA GLU A 83 -12.46 5.74 4.15
C GLU A 83 -12.45 6.90 3.14
N LEU A 84 -11.65 6.74 2.11
CA LEU A 84 -11.56 7.67 0.99
C LEU A 84 -12.17 7.03 -0.25
N LYS A 85 -13.05 7.75 -0.91
CA LYS A 85 -13.60 7.34 -2.20
C LYS A 85 -12.57 7.57 -3.30
N ILE A 86 -12.36 6.56 -4.13
CA ILE A 86 -11.49 6.62 -5.31
C ILE A 86 -12.39 6.74 -6.55
N GLY A 87 -12.78 7.96 -6.87
CA GLY A 87 -13.78 8.21 -7.92
C GLY A 87 -15.09 7.47 -7.64
N ASP A 88 -15.75 7.00 -8.69
CA ASP A 88 -16.95 6.17 -8.60
C ASP A 88 -16.62 4.67 -8.49
N ALA A 89 -15.33 4.32 -8.55
CA ALA A 89 -14.89 2.93 -8.68
C ALA A 89 -14.65 2.24 -7.33
N GLY A 90 -14.55 2.96 -6.22
CA GLY A 90 -14.30 2.27 -4.97
C GLY A 90 -13.90 3.13 -3.77
N LYS A 91 -13.48 2.44 -2.73
CA LYS A 91 -13.13 3.01 -1.43
C LYS A 91 -11.84 2.39 -0.92
N VAL A 92 -11.08 3.17 -0.17
CA VAL A 92 -9.85 2.72 0.48
C VAL A 92 -9.77 3.27 1.90
N ASN A 93 -9.35 2.45 2.84
CA ASN A 93 -9.02 2.85 4.21
C ASN A 93 -7.75 2.15 4.69
N LEU A 94 -7.08 2.73 5.67
CA LEU A 94 -5.86 2.18 6.24
C LEU A 94 -5.84 2.38 7.75
N PHE A 95 -5.43 1.33 8.43
CA PHE A 95 -5.09 1.36 9.85
C PHE A 95 -3.72 0.74 10.07
N GLY A 96 -2.91 1.32 10.93
CA GLY A 96 -1.61 0.76 11.28
C GLY A 96 -1.17 1.14 12.68
N VAL A 97 -0.33 0.29 13.24
CA VAL A 97 0.33 0.51 14.52
C VAL A 97 1.82 0.30 14.35
N GLY A 98 2.61 1.06 15.09
CA GLY A 98 4.05 0.97 15.05
C GLY A 98 4.66 1.10 16.44
N ALA A 99 5.86 0.57 16.59
CA ALA A 99 6.68 0.77 17.76
C ALA A 99 8.14 0.99 17.33
N LYS A 100 8.82 1.86 18.03
CA LYS A 100 10.23 2.18 17.84
C LYS A 100 10.94 2.14 19.18
N HIS A 101 12.12 1.53 19.24
CA HIS A 101 12.95 1.49 20.44
C HIS A 101 14.41 1.79 20.08
N ASP A 102 15.04 2.69 20.82
CA ASP A 102 16.47 2.98 20.65
C ASP A 102 17.30 1.91 21.35
N ILE A 103 18.08 1.18 20.56
CA ILE A 103 18.91 0.07 21.05
C ILE A 103 20.32 0.50 21.41
N LEU A 104 20.77 1.69 20.94
CA LEU A 104 22.13 2.16 21.21
C LEU A 104 22.35 2.44 22.71
N GLN A 105 21.31 2.84 23.43
CA GLN A 105 21.34 3.09 24.87
C GLN A 105 21.72 1.86 25.71
N TRP A 106 21.60 0.66 25.17
CA TRP A 106 21.92 -0.58 25.87
C TRP A 106 23.37 -1.06 25.65
N ILE A 107 24.15 -0.36 24.82
CA ILE A 107 25.53 -0.70 24.51
C ILE A 107 26.44 0.19 25.38
N PRO A 108 27.07 -0.33 26.47
CA PRO A 108 27.90 0.46 27.37
C PRO A 108 29.06 1.11 26.61
N GLY A 109 29.30 2.39 26.89
CA GLY A 109 30.41 3.16 26.34
C GLY A 109 30.22 3.63 24.89
N VAL A 110 29.22 3.13 24.19
CA VAL A 110 28.93 3.51 22.80
C VAL A 110 27.80 4.54 22.73
N GLY A 111 26.75 4.38 23.53
CA GLY A 111 25.61 5.28 23.55
C GLY A 111 25.95 6.73 23.91
N ASP A 112 26.95 6.95 24.80
CA ASP A 112 27.37 8.26 25.21
C ASP A 112 28.44 8.87 24.28
N ALA A 113 29.21 8.05 23.58
CA ALA A 113 30.30 8.45 22.71
C ALA A 113 29.92 8.84 21.31
N ILE A 114 28.83 8.26 20.79
CA ILE A 114 28.37 8.48 19.42
C ILE A 114 27.13 9.38 19.42
N PRO A 115 27.20 10.60 18.84
CA PRO A 115 26.04 11.51 18.77
C PRO A 115 25.04 11.07 17.67
N MET A 116 24.60 9.82 17.75
CA MET A 116 23.65 9.19 16.85
C MET A 116 22.68 8.33 17.66
N SER A 117 21.54 8.02 17.08
CA SER A 117 20.60 7.02 17.61
C SER A 117 20.50 5.86 16.64
N LEU A 118 20.49 4.64 17.16
CA LEU A 118 20.21 3.42 16.41
C LEU A 118 18.95 2.77 16.99
N SER A 119 17.92 2.64 16.18
CA SER A 119 16.63 2.16 16.66
C SER A 119 16.14 0.98 15.85
N ILE A 120 15.53 0.02 16.51
CA ILE A 120 14.68 -0.98 15.88
C ILE A 120 13.25 -0.43 15.81
N GLN A 121 12.60 -0.63 14.67
CA GLN A 121 11.23 -0.21 14.42
C GLN A 121 10.43 -1.36 13.86
N GLY A 122 9.29 -1.67 14.48
CA GLY A 122 8.31 -2.62 14.00
C GLY A 122 6.99 -1.92 13.68
N GLY A 123 6.28 -2.42 12.68
CA GLY A 123 4.98 -1.87 12.33
C GLY A 123 4.08 -2.91 11.65
N TYR A 124 2.80 -2.78 11.90
CA TYR A 124 1.75 -3.53 11.23
C TYR A 124 0.77 -2.56 10.58
N THR A 125 0.37 -2.85 9.36
CA THR A 125 -0.56 -2.02 8.60
C THR A 125 -1.58 -2.91 7.90
N SER A 126 -2.85 -2.55 8.00
CA SER A 126 -3.95 -3.13 7.23
C SER A 126 -4.50 -2.07 6.29
N LEU A 127 -4.51 -2.39 5.01
CA LEU A 127 -5.08 -1.58 3.94
C LEU A 127 -6.26 -2.34 3.34
N ASN A 128 -7.44 -1.76 3.40
CA ASN A 128 -8.64 -2.32 2.79
C ASN A 128 -9.00 -1.46 1.58
N THR A 129 -9.25 -2.12 0.47
CA THR A 129 -9.72 -1.50 -0.77
C THR A 129 -10.96 -2.25 -1.23
N GLU A 130 -12.05 -1.55 -1.41
CA GLU A 130 -13.28 -2.08 -1.99
C GLU A 130 -13.49 -1.43 -3.35
N LEU A 131 -13.74 -2.23 -4.36
CA LEU A 131 -13.99 -1.81 -5.72
C LEU A 131 -15.37 -2.35 -6.14
N GLU A 132 -16.11 -1.54 -6.87
CA GLU A 132 -17.36 -1.96 -7.50
C GLU A 132 -17.12 -2.05 -9.01
N ILE A 133 -17.11 -3.28 -9.54
CA ILE A 133 -16.83 -3.56 -10.95
C ILE A 133 -18.00 -4.36 -11.50
N LEU A 134 -18.73 -3.82 -12.50
CA LEU A 134 -19.87 -4.48 -13.14
C LEU A 134 -20.93 -4.97 -12.13
N ASP A 135 -21.30 -4.11 -11.18
CA ASP A 135 -22.25 -4.43 -10.09
C ASP A 135 -21.79 -5.57 -9.16
N GLN A 136 -20.52 -6.00 -9.27
CA GLN A 136 -19.88 -6.97 -8.39
C GLN A 136 -18.94 -6.28 -7.40
N LYS A 137 -19.01 -6.69 -6.14
CA LYS A 137 -18.10 -6.17 -5.11
C LYS A 137 -16.81 -6.98 -5.11
N VAL A 138 -15.71 -6.29 -5.30
CA VAL A 138 -14.36 -6.83 -5.22
C VAL A 138 -13.66 -6.17 -4.04
N SER A 139 -13.14 -6.95 -3.12
CA SER A 139 -12.37 -6.46 -1.99
C SER A 139 -10.93 -6.96 -2.02
N LEU A 140 -10.01 -6.06 -1.70
CA LEU A 140 -8.58 -6.32 -1.53
C LEU A 140 -8.22 -5.94 -0.09
N ASN A 141 -7.87 -6.92 0.71
CA ASN A 141 -7.37 -6.71 2.06
C ASN A 141 -5.87 -7.02 2.10
N THR A 142 -5.05 -5.98 2.30
CA THR A 142 -3.59 -6.13 2.39
C THR A 142 -3.14 -5.91 3.83
N LYS A 143 -2.54 -6.92 4.43
CA LYS A 143 -1.90 -6.88 5.74
C LYS A 143 -0.39 -6.88 5.55
N ALA A 144 0.30 -5.89 6.09
CA ALA A 144 1.74 -5.76 5.95
C ALA A 144 2.41 -5.63 7.32
N THR A 145 3.49 -6.39 7.51
CA THR A 145 4.37 -6.29 8.68
C THR A 145 5.73 -5.81 8.22
N THR A 146 6.27 -4.84 8.93
CA THR A 146 7.56 -4.22 8.61
C THR A 146 8.47 -4.25 9.83
N ILE A 147 9.74 -4.58 9.65
CA ILE A 147 10.79 -4.47 10.67
C ILE A 147 11.95 -3.72 10.05
N ASN A 148 12.39 -2.63 10.68
CA ASN A 148 13.49 -1.79 10.22
C ASN A 148 14.52 -1.57 11.32
N LEU A 149 15.78 -1.46 10.92
CA LEU A 149 16.85 -0.88 11.71
C LEU A 149 17.11 0.52 11.15
N VAL A 150 17.01 1.55 11.99
CA VAL A 150 17.09 2.96 11.61
C VAL A 150 18.18 3.66 12.39
N ALA A 151 19.16 4.19 11.68
CA ALA A 151 20.15 5.10 12.23
C ALA A 151 19.70 6.54 11.99
N SER A 152 19.87 7.40 13.01
CA SER A 152 19.52 8.81 12.88
C SER A 152 20.52 9.71 13.62
N LYS A 153 20.74 10.91 13.06
CA LYS A 153 21.58 11.96 13.66
C LYS A 153 20.83 13.28 13.64
N LYS A 154 20.70 13.85 14.83
CA LYS A 154 20.12 15.18 15.00
C LYS A 154 21.24 16.23 15.01
N ILE A 155 21.12 17.25 14.16
CA ILE A 155 22.00 18.40 14.06
C ILE A 155 21.11 19.63 14.15
N LEU A 156 21.13 20.31 15.30
CA LEU A 156 20.28 21.46 15.60
C LEU A 156 18.78 21.14 15.40
N MET A 157 18.17 21.69 14.36
CA MET A 157 16.75 21.51 14.04
C MET A 157 16.51 20.37 13.04
N VAL A 158 17.57 19.87 12.39
CA VAL A 158 17.47 18.85 11.35
C VAL A 158 17.87 17.49 11.93
N THR A 159 17.06 16.48 11.66
CA THR A 159 17.40 15.08 11.90
C THR A 159 17.46 14.35 10.57
N ALA A 160 18.64 13.88 10.20
CA ALA A 160 18.79 12.96 9.07
C ALA A 160 18.69 11.53 9.58
N TYR A 161 18.06 10.66 8.81
CA TYR A 161 17.95 9.25 9.14
C TYR A 161 18.02 8.36 7.90
N ALA A 162 18.51 7.16 8.10
CA ALA A 162 18.53 6.11 7.10
C ALA A 162 18.18 4.78 7.78
N GLY A 163 17.54 3.90 7.06
CA GLY A 163 17.14 2.60 7.58
C GLY A 163 17.18 1.51 6.54
N VAL A 164 17.32 0.29 7.03
CA VAL A 164 17.20 -0.93 6.23
C VAL A 164 16.28 -1.91 6.96
N GLY A 165 15.56 -2.71 6.21
CA GLY A 165 14.64 -3.65 6.85
C GLY A 165 13.95 -4.59 5.88
N TYR A 166 12.98 -5.27 6.43
CA TYR A 166 12.14 -6.24 5.73
C TYR A 166 10.68 -5.84 5.79
N ASN A 167 9.99 -6.13 4.70
CA ASN A 167 8.54 -6.03 4.61
C ASN A 167 7.97 -7.37 4.15
N SER A 168 6.94 -7.83 4.82
CA SER A 168 6.13 -8.98 4.44
C SER A 168 4.68 -8.54 4.33
N SER A 169 3.98 -8.97 3.29
CA SER A 169 2.57 -8.64 3.11
C SER A 169 1.78 -9.82 2.56
N ILE A 170 0.55 -9.93 3.01
CA ILE A 170 -0.46 -10.85 2.51
C ILE A 170 -1.60 -9.99 1.98
N THR A 171 -1.99 -10.23 0.73
CA THR A 171 -3.14 -9.58 0.11
C THR A 171 -4.18 -10.64 -0.19
N THR A 172 -5.32 -10.54 0.47
CA THR A 172 -6.50 -11.36 0.20
C THR A 172 -7.37 -10.63 -0.82
N PHE A 173 -7.55 -11.23 -1.97
CA PHE A 173 -8.53 -10.84 -2.97
C PHE A 173 -9.82 -11.59 -2.69
N SER A 174 -10.95 -10.89 -2.61
CA SER A 174 -12.27 -11.51 -2.49
C SER A 174 -13.23 -10.86 -3.49
N ALA A 175 -13.94 -11.69 -4.23
CA ALA A 175 -14.97 -11.26 -5.15
C ALA A 175 -16.27 -12.01 -4.86
N ASP A 176 -17.36 -11.27 -4.75
CA ASP A 176 -18.70 -11.83 -4.61
C ASP A 176 -19.27 -12.00 -6.03
N ALA A 177 -19.35 -13.24 -6.49
CA ALA A 177 -19.91 -13.60 -7.80
C ALA A 177 -21.39 -13.95 -7.64
N ASN A 178 -22.26 -13.03 -8.00
CA ASN A 178 -23.71 -13.23 -8.01
C ASN A 178 -24.17 -13.47 -9.44
N PHE A 179 -24.55 -14.71 -9.75
CA PHE A 179 -25.11 -15.07 -11.04
C PHE A 179 -26.57 -15.50 -10.89
N ASP A 180 -27.45 -14.89 -11.68
CA ASP A 180 -28.85 -15.30 -11.82
C ASP A 180 -28.98 -16.03 -13.15
N LEU A 181 -29.10 -17.35 -13.13
CA LEU A 181 -29.34 -18.18 -14.28
C LEU A 181 -30.75 -18.77 -14.16
N GLU A 182 -31.67 -18.24 -14.97
CA GLU A 182 -33.06 -18.73 -15.07
C GLU A 182 -33.82 -18.81 -13.73
N GLY A 183 -33.58 -17.83 -12.82
CA GLY A 183 -34.23 -17.78 -11.52
C GLY A 183 -33.52 -18.58 -10.41
N ILE A 184 -32.39 -19.18 -10.69
CA ILE A 184 -31.54 -19.82 -9.72
C ILE A 184 -30.39 -18.86 -9.40
N LYS A 185 -30.36 -18.33 -8.17
CA LYS A 185 -29.30 -17.45 -7.70
C LYS A 185 -28.13 -18.28 -7.20
N PHE A 186 -26.99 -18.10 -7.81
CA PHE A 186 -25.71 -18.63 -7.33
C PHE A 186 -24.96 -17.49 -6.65
N GLU A 187 -24.74 -17.62 -5.35
CA GLU A 187 -23.88 -16.72 -4.58
C GLU A 187 -22.60 -17.50 -4.27
N GLU A 188 -21.53 -17.20 -4.97
CA GLU A 188 -20.23 -17.83 -4.73
C GLU A 188 -19.20 -16.75 -4.38
N LYS A 189 -18.50 -16.96 -3.27
CA LYS A 189 -17.43 -16.08 -2.83
C LYS A 189 -16.08 -16.68 -3.19
N ILE A 190 -15.40 -16.04 -4.11
CA ILE A 190 -14.04 -16.41 -4.49
C ILE A 190 -13.06 -15.65 -3.59
N SER A 191 -12.15 -16.35 -2.93
CA SER A 191 -11.09 -15.75 -2.12
C SER A 191 -9.74 -16.33 -2.50
N ILE A 192 -8.78 -15.46 -2.81
CA ILE A 192 -7.42 -15.83 -3.22
C ILE A 192 -6.42 -15.02 -2.41
N ASP A 193 -5.46 -15.68 -1.79
CA ASP A 193 -4.39 -15.04 -1.04
C ASP A 193 -3.11 -14.93 -1.88
N PHE A 194 -2.57 -13.73 -1.94
CA PHE A 194 -1.29 -13.42 -2.55
C PHE A 194 -0.29 -13.06 -1.47
N GLU A 195 0.74 -13.87 -1.32
CA GLU A 195 1.81 -13.62 -0.37
C GLU A 195 3.01 -12.94 -1.04
N SER A 196 3.51 -11.88 -0.41
CA SER A 196 4.76 -11.23 -0.80
C SER A 196 5.71 -11.24 0.39
N ASN A 197 6.53 -12.29 0.46
CA ASN A 197 7.42 -12.53 1.58
C ASN A 197 8.82 -11.95 1.34
N LYS A 198 9.43 -11.41 2.40
CA LYS A 198 10.85 -11.02 2.52
C LYS A 198 11.33 -10.01 1.48
N ASN A 199 10.58 -8.95 1.26
CA ASN A 199 11.07 -7.84 0.44
C ASN A 199 12.01 -6.96 1.27
N LEU A 200 13.26 -6.85 0.83
CA LEU A 200 14.21 -5.88 1.37
C LEU A 200 13.71 -4.47 1.06
N ARG A 201 13.88 -3.59 2.03
CA ARG A 201 13.64 -2.16 1.89
C ARG A 201 14.77 -1.36 2.50
N ALA A 202 15.04 -0.21 1.93
CA ALA A 202 15.89 0.80 2.50
C ALA A 202 15.16 2.13 2.47
N ASN A 203 15.35 2.98 3.45
CA ASN A 203 14.76 4.30 3.46
C ASN A 203 15.77 5.35 3.90
N VAL A 204 15.60 6.55 3.37
CA VAL A 204 16.33 7.73 3.77
C VAL A 204 15.36 8.88 3.98
N GLY A 205 15.62 9.74 4.95
CA GLY A 205 14.74 10.86 5.20
C GLY A 205 15.36 11.95 6.04
N LEU A 206 14.66 13.07 6.04
CA LEU A 206 14.98 14.26 6.79
C LEU A 206 13.77 14.69 7.61
N ARG A 207 14.02 15.12 8.83
CA ARG A 207 13.01 15.73 9.69
C ARG A 207 13.53 17.08 10.20
N LEU A 208 12.74 18.11 9.99
CA LEU A 208 12.97 19.45 10.47
C LEU A 208 12.03 19.72 11.66
N ASN A 209 12.59 20.12 12.80
CA ASN A 209 11.82 20.49 13.99
C ASN A 209 12.05 21.98 14.27
N ILE A 210 11.00 22.79 14.13
CA ILE A 210 10.99 24.22 14.41
C ILE A 210 10.01 24.47 15.56
N ALA A 211 10.55 24.71 16.74
CA ALA A 211 9.77 24.77 17.97
C ALA A 211 8.89 23.51 18.15
N VAL A 212 7.57 23.66 18.00
CA VAL A 212 6.60 22.56 18.11
C VAL A 212 6.22 21.97 16.75
N VAL A 213 6.58 22.61 15.64
CA VAL A 213 6.26 22.14 14.30
C VAL A 213 7.33 21.21 13.77
N THR A 214 6.90 20.10 13.23
CA THR A 214 7.77 19.09 12.59
C THR A 214 7.36 18.92 11.12
N ILE A 215 8.34 18.99 10.23
CA ILE A 215 8.17 18.65 8.81
C ILE A 215 9.11 17.49 8.52
N GLN A 216 8.64 16.49 7.83
CA GLN A 216 9.46 15.34 7.45
C GLN A 216 9.25 14.95 5.99
N ALA A 217 10.34 14.52 5.36
CA ALA A 217 10.33 13.94 4.03
C ALA A 217 11.14 12.65 4.07
N ASP A 218 10.62 11.62 3.43
CA ASP A 218 11.18 10.27 3.48
C ASP A 218 11.01 9.62 2.11
N TYR A 219 12.01 8.89 1.68
CA TYR A 219 11.96 8.07 0.47
C TYR A 219 12.35 6.64 0.80
N THR A 220 11.48 5.70 0.46
CA THR A 220 11.66 4.27 0.63
C THR A 220 11.95 3.60 -0.69
N PHE A 221 13.11 2.97 -0.77
CA PHE A 221 13.53 2.09 -1.85
C PHE A 221 13.01 0.68 -1.57
N SER A 222 12.14 0.19 -2.42
CA SER A 222 11.57 -1.16 -2.34
C SER A 222 11.11 -1.58 -3.74
N LYS A 223 10.51 -2.77 -3.87
CA LYS A 223 9.88 -3.19 -5.13
C LYS A 223 8.89 -2.15 -5.67
N TYR A 224 8.20 -1.46 -4.75
CA TYR A 224 7.32 -0.32 -5.05
C TYR A 224 7.82 0.89 -4.26
N PRO A 225 8.60 1.79 -4.88
CA PRO A 225 9.16 2.92 -4.18
C PRO A 225 8.07 3.88 -3.69
N THR A 226 8.30 4.48 -2.52
CA THR A 226 7.33 5.36 -1.87
C THR A 226 8.03 6.62 -1.39
N ALA A 227 7.47 7.78 -1.71
CA ALA A 227 7.84 9.06 -1.13
C ALA A 227 6.78 9.46 -0.10
N THR A 228 7.23 9.89 1.07
CA THR A 228 6.34 10.34 2.14
C THR A 228 6.69 11.78 2.50
N LEU A 229 5.70 12.64 2.56
CA LEU A 229 5.83 13.99 3.10
C LEU A 229 4.86 14.12 4.27
N GLY A 230 5.35 14.59 5.40
CA GLY A 230 4.54 14.74 6.59
C GLY A 230 4.76 16.08 7.27
N MET A 231 3.71 16.59 7.90
CA MET A 231 3.76 17.75 8.78
C MET A 231 3.00 17.43 10.06
N GLY A 232 3.50 17.87 11.19
CA GLY A 232 2.88 17.58 12.47
C GLY A 232 3.30 18.53 13.57
N VAL A 233 2.75 18.28 14.77
CA VAL A 233 3.08 18.99 16.00
C VAL A 233 3.73 18.00 16.96
N SER A 234 4.87 18.37 17.53
CA SER A 234 5.59 17.58 18.53
C SER A 234 5.65 18.36 19.83
N LEU A 235 4.96 17.86 20.83
CA LEU A 235 5.01 18.37 22.21
C LEU A 235 6.05 17.55 22.99
N ARG A 236 6.98 18.22 23.66
CA ARG A 236 7.99 17.61 24.53
C ARG A 236 7.86 18.13 25.93
#